data_e0626455868be7e70237adb4638723ef
#
_entry.id   e0626455868be7e70237adb4638723ef
#
_cell.length_a   1.000
_cell.length_b   1.000
_cell.length_c   1.000
_cell.angle_alpha   90.00
_cell.angle_beta   90.00
_cell.angle_gamma   90.00
#
_symmetry.space_group_name_H-M   'P 1'
#
loop_
_entity.id
_entity.type
_entity.pdbx_description
1 polymer ?
#
loop_
_entity_poly.entity_id
_entity_poly.type
_entity_poly.pdbx_seq_one_letter_code
_entity_poly.pdbx_strand_id
1 'polypeptide(L)'
;SCTCDRIADGMRVRALLAGAPAGAFTLLLYHTPDLMPQVTSLGVDLYLAGHTHGGQWRLPGFGAILTSSHYWKRYEAGQYHEGNTVLYVSRGLGMEGFGTPRARFFCPPEVVSVTLYGT
;
A
#
# COMPACT_ATOMS: atom_id res chain seq x y z
N SER A 1 -9.96 -4.43 -14.16
CA SER A 1 -8.54 -4.53 -13.76
C SER A 1 -7.96 -3.12 -13.77
N CYS A 2 -7.54 -2.62 -12.63
CA CYS A 2 -6.83 -1.36 -12.56
C CYS A 2 -5.40 -1.61 -13.10
N THR A 3 -5.13 -1.19 -14.32
CA THR A 3 -3.78 -1.22 -14.88
C THR A 3 -3.03 -0.02 -14.32
N CYS A 4 -2.45 -0.16 -13.14
CA CYS A 4 -1.55 0.85 -12.58
C CYS A 4 -0.24 0.81 -13.36
N ASP A 5 0.02 1.84 -14.16
CA ASP A 5 1.32 2.02 -14.79
C ASP A 5 2.29 2.65 -13.77
N ARG A 6 3.04 1.79 -13.08
CA ARG A 6 3.97 2.21 -12.03
C ARG A 6 5.00 3.25 -12.48
N ILE A 7 5.43 3.20 -13.74
CA ILE A 7 6.42 4.16 -14.27
C ILE A 7 5.75 5.52 -14.46
N ALA A 8 4.62 5.55 -15.17
CA ALA A 8 3.89 6.79 -15.41
C ALA A 8 3.38 7.41 -14.10
N ASP A 9 2.86 6.58 -13.18
CA ASP A 9 2.36 7.07 -11.90
C ASP A 9 3.48 7.55 -10.98
N GLY A 10 4.63 6.90 -10.96
CA GLY A 10 5.81 7.39 -10.25
C GLY A 10 6.31 8.74 -10.79
N MET A 11 6.29 8.93 -12.11
CA MET A 11 6.61 10.23 -12.72
C MET A 11 5.62 11.33 -12.34
N ARG A 12 4.32 11.00 -12.27
CA ARG A 12 3.27 11.94 -11.81
C ARG A 12 3.48 12.33 -10.36
N VAL A 13 3.76 11.37 -9.47
CA VAL A 13 4.06 11.65 -8.05
C VAL A 13 5.28 12.56 -7.95
N ARG A 14 6.35 12.29 -8.69
CA ARG A 14 7.54 13.17 -8.74
C ARG A 14 7.19 14.59 -9.17
N ALA A 15 6.38 14.76 -10.22
CA ALA A 15 5.98 16.07 -10.71
C ALA A 15 5.13 16.85 -9.69
N LEU A 16 4.23 16.17 -8.98
CA LEU A 16 3.41 16.76 -7.93
C LEU A 16 4.26 17.22 -6.73
N LEU A 17 5.23 16.39 -6.32
CA LEU A 17 6.11 16.70 -5.19
C LEU A 17 7.08 17.85 -5.48
N ALA A 18 7.42 18.07 -6.74
CA ALA A 18 8.27 19.22 -7.13
C ALA A 18 7.66 20.58 -6.79
N GLY A 19 6.32 20.65 -6.63
CA GLY A 19 5.62 21.87 -6.21
C GLY A 19 5.32 21.93 -4.70
N ALA A 20 5.72 20.92 -3.92
CA ALA A 20 5.48 20.92 -2.49
C ALA A 20 6.44 21.87 -1.75
N PRO A 21 5.98 22.57 -0.69
CA PRO A 21 6.85 23.38 0.14
C PRO A 21 7.99 22.54 0.76
N ALA A 22 9.17 23.10 0.84
CA ALA A 22 10.31 22.43 1.48
C ALA A 22 10.00 22.11 2.95
N GLY A 23 10.25 20.87 3.36
CA GLY A 23 9.98 20.40 4.72
C GLY A 23 8.52 20.12 5.04
N ALA A 24 7.61 20.21 4.08
CA ALA A 24 6.21 19.85 4.28
C ALA A 24 6.07 18.34 4.43
N PHE A 25 5.28 17.91 5.44
CA PHE A 25 4.91 16.50 5.57
C PHE A 25 4.10 16.04 4.37
N THR A 26 4.52 14.94 3.75
CA THR A 26 3.94 14.44 2.52
C THR A 26 3.19 13.12 2.75
N LEU A 27 1.88 13.15 2.49
CA LEU A 27 1.01 11.97 2.52
C LEU A 27 0.64 11.55 1.10
N LEU A 28 1.01 10.34 0.72
CA LEU A 28 0.57 9.71 -0.53
C LEU A 28 -0.59 8.75 -0.27
N LEU A 29 -1.70 8.97 -0.96
CA LEU A 29 -2.83 8.04 -1.04
C LEU A 29 -2.81 7.40 -2.44
N TYR A 30 -2.55 6.11 -2.51
CA TYR A 30 -2.52 5.40 -3.79
C TYR A 30 -3.04 3.97 -3.64
N HIS A 31 -3.62 3.42 -4.70
CA HIS A 31 -4.39 2.17 -4.63
C HIS A 31 -3.55 0.96 -4.23
N THR A 32 -2.38 0.77 -4.84
CA THR A 32 -1.50 -0.39 -4.61
C THR A 32 -0.23 0.00 -3.85
N PRO A 33 0.47 -0.90 -3.15
CA PRO A 33 1.75 -0.61 -2.51
C PRO A 33 2.93 -0.55 -3.50
N ASP A 34 2.67 -0.73 -4.79
CA ASP A 34 3.69 -1.01 -5.80
C ASP A 34 4.57 0.20 -6.18
N LEU A 35 4.24 1.41 -5.69
CA LEU A 35 5.09 2.59 -5.85
C LEU A 35 6.17 2.73 -4.76
N MET A 36 6.18 1.89 -3.74
CA MET A 36 7.05 2.06 -2.56
C MET A 36 8.54 2.30 -2.92
N PRO A 37 9.18 1.53 -3.80
CA PRO A 37 10.59 1.76 -4.14
C PRO A 37 10.86 3.12 -4.80
N GLN A 38 9.87 3.67 -5.50
CA GLN A 38 9.99 4.97 -6.18
C GLN A 38 9.76 6.12 -5.20
N VAL A 39 8.71 6.05 -4.40
CA VAL A 39 8.33 7.13 -3.49
C VAL A 39 9.29 7.29 -2.32
N THR A 40 9.96 6.23 -1.90
CA THR A 40 11.04 6.30 -0.89
C THR A 40 12.15 7.27 -1.33
N SER A 41 12.52 7.24 -2.60
CA SER A 41 13.53 8.16 -3.15
C SER A 41 13.02 9.59 -3.36
N LEU A 42 11.71 9.81 -3.31
CA LEU A 42 11.05 11.09 -3.52
C LEU A 42 10.74 11.84 -2.21
N GLY A 43 11.05 11.27 -1.05
CA GLY A 43 10.84 11.90 0.24
C GLY A 43 9.39 11.92 0.72
N VAL A 44 8.59 10.93 0.33
CA VAL A 44 7.25 10.73 0.88
C VAL A 44 7.35 10.24 2.32
N ASP A 45 6.68 10.90 3.27
CA ASP A 45 6.74 10.54 4.68
C ASP A 45 5.79 9.39 5.01
N LEU A 46 4.54 9.48 4.56
CA LEU A 46 3.51 8.46 4.79
C LEU A 46 2.83 8.05 3.48
N TYR A 47 2.77 6.75 3.25
CA TYR A 47 2.12 6.15 2.10
C TYR A 47 1.01 5.20 2.58
N LEU A 48 -0.24 5.49 2.23
CA LEU A 48 -1.37 4.61 2.53
C LEU A 48 -1.83 3.92 1.26
N ALA A 49 -1.88 2.59 1.31
CA ALA A 49 -2.28 1.73 0.20
C ALA A 49 -3.26 0.63 0.66
N GLY A 50 -3.87 -0.02 -0.31
CA GLY A 50 -4.76 -1.15 -0.10
C GLY A 50 -4.55 -2.22 -1.17
N HIS A 51 -5.62 -2.58 -1.90
CA HIS A 51 -5.66 -3.50 -3.05
C HIS A 51 -5.35 -4.96 -2.76
N THR A 52 -4.36 -5.26 -1.95
CA THR A 52 -3.90 -6.63 -1.68
C THR A 52 -4.92 -7.46 -0.91
N HIS A 53 -5.90 -6.81 -0.26
CA HIS A 53 -6.85 -7.44 0.67
C HIS A 53 -6.18 -8.36 1.71
N GLY A 54 -4.88 -8.14 1.98
CA GLY A 54 -4.05 -9.02 2.80
C GLY A 54 -3.87 -10.43 2.21
N GLY A 55 -4.14 -10.58 0.89
CA GLY A 55 -4.13 -11.86 0.19
C GLY A 55 -5.36 -12.73 0.45
N GLN A 56 -6.37 -12.23 1.18
CA GLN A 56 -7.64 -12.89 1.57
C GLN A 56 -7.49 -14.27 2.23
N TRP A 57 -6.61 -15.11 1.74
CA TRP A 57 -6.29 -16.46 2.23
C TRP A 57 -4.89 -16.47 2.80
N ARG A 58 -4.80 -16.62 4.11
CA ARG A 58 -3.53 -16.61 4.85
C ARG A 58 -3.36 -17.91 5.61
N LEU A 59 -2.11 -18.34 5.79
CA LEU A 59 -1.77 -19.42 6.70
C LEU A 59 -1.00 -18.86 7.90
N PRO A 60 -1.29 -19.32 9.12
CA PRO A 60 -0.52 -18.95 10.29
C PRO A 60 0.97 -19.23 10.08
N GLY A 61 1.84 -18.24 10.35
CA GLY A 61 3.29 -18.35 10.17
C GLY A 61 3.81 -18.23 8.73
N PHE A 62 2.95 -18.40 7.71
CA PHE A 62 3.35 -18.30 6.30
C PHE A 62 2.93 -16.99 5.64
N GLY A 63 1.81 -16.38 6.09
CA GLY A 63 1.23 -15.17 5.49
C GLY A 63 0.27 -15.48 4.34
N ALA A 64 0.12 -14.55 3.40
CA ALA A 64 -0.76 -14.68 2.26
C ALA A 64 -0.32 -15.83 1.33
N ILE A 65 -1.31 -16.61 0.85
CA ILE A 65 -1.05 -17.65 -0.17
C ILE A 65 -0.89 -17.01 -1.54
N LEU A 66 -1.72 -16.00 -1.84
CA LEU A 66 -1.67 -15.20 -3.07
C LEU A 66 -1.81 -13.73 -2.71
N THR A 67 -1.14 -12.85 -3.46
CA THR A 67 -1.29 -11.40 -3.33
C THR A 67 -1.49 -10.78 -4.71
N SER A 68 -2.22 -9.65 -4.75
CA SER A 68 -2.43 -8.87 -5.98
C SER A 68 -1.34 -7.83 -6.20
N SER A 69 -0.30 -7.78 -5.35
CA SER A 69 0.82 -6.86 -5.50
C SER A 69 1.86 -7.40 -6.47
N HIS A 70 2.48 -6.49 -7.24
CA HIS A 70 3.61 -6.82 -8.12
C HIS A 70 4.82 -7.35 -7.34
N TYR A 71 5.00 -6.86 -6.12
CA TYR A 71 6.08 -7.30 -5.21
C TYR A 71 5.71 -8.51 -4.36
N TRP A 72 4.65 -9.25 -4.76
CA TRP A 72 4.21 -10.47 -4.11
C TRP A 72 4.04 -10.25 -2.59
N LYS A 73 4.75 -11.02 -1.77
CA LYS A 73 4.65 -11.02 -0.30
C LYS A 73 5.32 -9.83 0.39
N ARG A 74 6.07 -8.98 -0.32
CA ARG A 74 6.84 -7.91 0.32
C ARG A 74 5.95 -6.89 1.03
N TYR A 75 4.77 -6.59 0.45
CA TYR A 75 3.81 -5.62 0.99
C TYR A 75 2.41 -6.21 1.02
N GLU A 76 2.19 -7.23 1.89
CA GLU A 76 0.91 -7.92 1.96
C GLU A 76 -0.16 -7.12 2.71
N ALA A 77 0.14 -6.70 3.93
CA ALA A 77 -0.73 -5.94 4.82
C ALA A 77 0.06 -5.44 6.03
N GLY A 78 -0.36 -4.32 6.62
CA GLY A 78 0.23 -3.74 7.80
C GLY A 78 1.26 -2.67 7.48
N GLN A 79 2.15 -2.40 8.42
CA GLN A 79 3.11 -1.30 8.36
C GLN A 79 4.49 -1.77 7.90
N TYR A 80 5.09 -0.99 7.03
CA TYR A 80 6.44 -1.20 6.51
C TYR A 80 7.22 0.11 6.58
N HIS A 81 8.54 0.01 6.71
CA HIS A 81 9.45 1.15 6.70
C HIS A 81 10.52 0.94 5.64
N GLU A 82 10.69 1.91 4.75
CA GLU A 82 11.81 1.97 3.81
C GLU A 82 12.39 3.39 3.79
N GLY A 83 13.64 3.53 4.20
CA GLY A 83 14.24 4.84 4.45
C GLY A 83 13.41 5.63 5.46
N ASN A 84 13.02 6.84 5.10
CA ASN A 84 12.16 7.70 5.93
C ASN A 84 10.66 7.54 5.63
N THR A 85 10.30 6.70 4.67
CA THR A 85 8.90 6.48 4.26
C THR A 85 8.25 5.39 5.10
N VAL A 86 7.11 5.69 5.68
CA VAL A 86 6.22 4.71 6.32
C VAL A 86 5.13 4.34 5.32
N LEU A 87 5.04 3.05 4.97
CA LEU A 87 3.92 2.51 4.18
C LEU A 87 2.97 1.78 5.11
N TYR A 88 1.68 2.02 4.98
CA TYR A 88 0.65 1.17 5.56
C TYR A 88 -0.23 0.58 4.45
N VAL A 89 -0.34 -0.75 4.43
CA VAL A 89 -1.18 -1.49 3.49
C VAL A 89 -2.39 -2.03 4.23
N SER A 90 -3.56 -1.46 3.94
CA SER A 90 -4.82 -1.88 4.55
C SER A 90 -5.36 -3.13 3.88
N ARG A 91 -5.88 -4.06 4.69
CA ARG A 91 -6.64 -5.22 4.21
C ARG A 91 -8.03 -4.82 3.72
N GLY A 92 -8.53 -3.67 4.15
CA GLY A 92 -9.85 -3.16 3.80
C GLY A 92 -11.01 -4.07 4.22
N LEU A 93 -12.21 -3.70 3.78
CA LEU A 93 -13.46 -4.44 4.06
C LEU A 93 -13.89 -5.34 2.89
N GLY A 94 -13.43 -5.03 1.67
CA GLY A 94 -13.82 -5.71 0.45
C GLY A 94 -13.28 -7.13 0.31
N MET A 95 -13.84 -7.87 -0.64
CA MET A 95 -13.38 -9.19 -1.06
C MET A 95 -13.36 -9.25 -2.58
N GLU A 96 -12.30 -9.77 -3.16
CA GLU A 96 -12.22 -10.05 -4.59
C GLU A 96 -12.46 -11.54 -4.86
N GLY A 97 -13.00 -11.86 -6.03
CA GLY A 97 -13.35 -13.21 -6.42
C GLY A 97 -12.75 -13.63 -7.77
N PHE A 98 -11.53 -13.22 -8.09
CA PHE A 98 -10.84 -13.64 -9.32
C PHE A 98 -10.56 -15.16 -9.30
N GLY A 99 -11.55 -15.98 -9.70
CA GLY A 99 -11.40 -17.43 -9.75
C GLY A 99 -11.29 -18.13 -8.40
N THR A 100 -11.40 -17.40 -7.29
CA THR A 100 -11.41 -17.94 -5.93
C THR A 100 -12.75 -17.63 -5.24
N PRO A 101 -13.18 -18.41 -4.25
CA PRO A 101 -14.34 -18.06 -3.45
C PRO A 101 -14.19 -16.68 -2.82
N ARG A 102 -15.26 -15.87 -2.84
CA ARG A 102 -15.32 -14.58 -2.13
C ARG A 102 -15.38 -14.83 -0.63
N ALA A 103 -14.24 -15.14 -0.04
CA ALA A 103 -14.09 -15.44 1.36
C ALA A 103 -12.74 -14.94 1.89
N ARG A 104 -12.66 -14.70 3.19
CA ARG A 104 -11.43 -14.41 3.89
C ARG A 104 -11.10 -15.55 4.85
N PHE A 105 -9.87 -16.02 4.82
CA PHE A 105 -9.39 -17.07 5.70
C PHE A 105 -8.14 -16.60 6.45
N PHE A 106 -8.20 -16.55 7.76
CA PHE A 106 -7.17 -15.91 8.64
C PHE A 106 -6.77 -14.49 8.20
N CYS A 107 -7.67 -13.78 7.53
CA CYS A 107 -7.47 -12.42 7.05
C CYS A 107 -8.71 -11.57 7.36
N PRO A 108 -8.96 -11.21 8.63
CA PRO A 108 -10.11 -10.41 9.00
C PRO A 108 -10.10 -9.06 8.28
N PRO A 109 -11.26 -8.51 7.92
CA PRO A 109 -11.36 -7.16 7.39
C PRO A 109 -10.89 -6.14 8.45
N GLU A 110 -10.44 -4.98 7.99
CA GLU A 110 -10.00 -3.91 8.88
C GLU A 110 -10.41 -2.52 8.39
N VAL A 111 -10.62 -1.64 9.37
CA VAL A 111 -10.66 -0.20 9.19
C VAL A 111 -9.48 0.38 9.95
N VAL A 112 -8.74 1.27 9.31
CA VAL A 112 -7.53 1.87 9.88
C VAL A 112 -7.82 3.33 10.21
N SER A 113 -7.53 3.73 11.45
CA SER A 113 -7.53 5.13 11.87
C SER A 113 -6.09 5.59 12.00
N VAL A 114 -5.75 6.67 11.31
CA VAL A 114 -4.41 7.29 11.36
C VAL A 114 -4.56 8.66 12.01
N THR A 115 -3.77 8.92 13.05
CA THR A 115 -3.71 10.23 13.69
C THR A 115 -2.32 10.82 13.46
N LEU A 116 -2.28 12.03 12.92
CA LEU A 116 -1.05 12.79 12.70
C LEU A 116 -0.95 13.88 13.77
N TYR A 117 0.20 13.99 14.40
CA TYR A 117 0.49 15.04 15.37
C TYR A 117 1.50 16.00 14.73
N GLY A 118 1.20 17.29 14.80
CA GLY A 118 2.18 18.33 14.49
C GLY A 118 3.20 18.44 15.64
N THR A 119 4.44 18.65 15.31
CA THR A 119 5.52 19.00 16.25
C THR A 119 5.74 20.50 16.28
#